data_2f419afe44ae5cbc3c70cbc871cd8cce
#
_entry.id   2f419afe44ae5cbc3c70cbc871cd8cce
#
_cell.length_a   1.000
_cell.length_b   1.000
_cell.length_c   1.000
_cell.angle_alpha   90.00
_cell.angle_beta   90.00
_cell.angle_gamma   90.00
#
_symmetry.space_group_name_H-M   'P 1'
#
loop_
_entity.id
_entity.type
_entity.pdbx_description
1 polymer ?
#
loop_
_entity_poly.entity_id
_entity_poly.type
_entity_poly.pdbx_seq_one_letter_code
_entity_poly.pdbx_strand_id
1 'polypeptide(L)'
;IPIYPPIIAEISAFGSAGAEVDLAFGMDTSGIRRAFETGNPLLVADGFFINDFTLPEFRDGAIVAGTGGLEKPELMFDFNIGLRAGIGIPGITVGVQGEIGVGVDVDLNDLETYTIVRDKDGQITGVSRASDGRIRGSEVLSMLFYDEGKAPDLLPNPLNLANIDLTADATLGVFAKIGLGFISTTLEYDLFNVTLLDAELNAPNPEPILGRMDGDTLYLNTGPYAADRYYIDNEDNGERITLSGKGGTVDVVFNDTYYTQYTGVNSVVLEMGEGNDWLDAASLYDVPVWVDTGTGNDTVKLGRAGG
;
A
#
# COMPACT_ATOMS: atom_id res chain seq x y z
N ILE A 1 23.52 -4.59 70.29
CA ILE A 1 24.06 -3.82 69.14
C ILE A 1 23.02 -3.97 68.06
N PRO A 2 22.35 -2.90 67.63
CA PRO A 2 21.43 -3.00 66.48
C PRO A 2 22.26 -3.23 65.22
N ILE A 3 22.11 -4.37 64.60
CA ILE A 3 22.66 -4.66 63.29
C ILE A 3 21.65 -4.08 62.30
N TYR A 4 21.94 -2.87 61.83
CA TYR A 4 21.17 -2.32 60.70
C TYR A 4 21.60 -3.06 59.43
N PRO A 5 20.69 -3.53 58.61
CA PRO A 5 21.05 -4.08 57.31
C PRO A 5 21.76 -3.00 56.49
N PRO A 6 22.81 -3.34 55.75
CA PRO A 6 23.50 -2.36 54.93
C PRO A 6 22.52 -1.80 53.87
N ILE A 7 22.48 -0.47 53.77
CA ILE A 7 21.77 0.19 52.68
C ILE A 7 22.59 0.00 51.38
N ILE A 8 21.96 -0.49 50.35
CA ILE A 8 22.55 -0.67 49.02
C ILE A 8 22.01 0.44 48.12
N ALA A 9 22.89 1.15 47.44
CA ALA A 9 22.53 2.02 46.34
C ALA A 9 22.90 1.29 45.03
N GLU A 10 21.96 1.20 44.10
CA GLU A 10 22.14 0.57 42.81
C GLU A 10 21.89 1.61 41.69
N ILE A 11 22.81 1.67 40.73
CA ILE A 11 22.61 2.36 39.47
C ILE A 11 22.90 1.33 38.37
N SER A 12 21.97 1.12 37.47
CA SER A 12 22.15 0.19 36.37
C SER A 12 21.61 0.77 35.07
N ALA A 13 22.24 0.42 33.98
CA ALA A 13 21.74 0.64 32.66
C ALA A 13 21.12 -0.66 32.13
N PHE A 14 20.07 -0.55 31.37
CA PHE A 14 19.45 -1.66 30.67
C PHE A 14 19.10 -1.23 29.26
N GLY A 15 18.81 -2.18 28.38
CA GLY A 15 18.39 -1.88 27.04
C GLY A 15 18.08 -3.15 26.29
N SER A 16 17.33 -3.00 25.22
CA SER A 16 17.01 -4.05 24.27
C SER A 16 17.07 -3.51 22.85
N ALA A 17 17.32 -4.38 21.91
CA ALA A 17 17.14 -4.10 20.49
C ALA A 17 16.42 -5.31 19.88
N GLY A 18 15.41 -5.04 19.08
CA GLY A 18 14.63 -6.01 18.35
C GLY A 18 14.63 -5.69 16.86
N ALA A 19 14.51 -6.71 16.05
CA ALA A 19 14.17 -6.58 14.65
C ALA A 19 13.23 -7.71 14.30
N GLU A 20 12.14 -7.39 13.62
CA GLU A 20 11.17 -8.34 13.10
C GLU A 20 11.06 -8.16 11.60
N VAL A 21 10.95 -9.25 10.86
CA VAL A 21 10.75 -9.28 9.41
C VAL A 21 9.54 -10.15 9.15
N ASP A 22 8.51 -9.57 8.54
CA ASP A 22 7.29 -10.26 8.15
C ASP A 22 7.12 -10.19 6.63
N LEU A 23 7.80 -11.05 5.91
CA LEU A 23 7.72 -11.14 4.46
C LEU A 23 7.12 -12.48 4.06
N ALA A 24 5.93 -12.44 3.50
CA ALA A 24 5.26 -13.61 2.94
C ALA A 24 5.14 -13.45 1.42
N PHE A 25 5.49 -14.52 0.69
CA PHE A 25 5.41 -14.54 -0.77
C PHE A 25 4.28 -15.44 -1.22
N GLY A 26 3.57 -15.01 -2.24
CA GLY A 26 2.49 -15.78 -2.85
C GLY A 26 2.61 -15.87 -4.37
N MET A 27 1.75 -16.68 -4.95
CA MET A 27 1.58 -16.79 -6.39
C MET A 27 0.10 -17.02 -6.70
N ASP A 28 -0.42 -16.31 -7.68
CA ASP A 28 -1.75 -16.50 -8.23
C ASP A 28 -1.73 -16.60 -9.77
N THR A 29 -2.89 -16.74 -10.36
CA THR A 29 -3.03 -16.86 -11.82
C THR A 29 -3.26 -15.52 -12.53
N SER A 30 -3.24 -14.41 -11.81
CA SER A 30 -3.51 -13.08 -12.39
C SER A 30 -2.51 -12.74 -13.48
N GLY A 31 -1.22 -12.91 -13.20
CA GLY A 31 -0.16 -12.64 -14.17
C GLY A 31 -0.27 -13.50 -15.44
N ILE A 32 -0.61 -14.80 -15.28
CA ILE A 32 -0.83 -15.69 -16.42
C ILE A 32 -2.01 -15.20 -17.25
N ARG A 33 -3.13 -14.85 -16.60
CA ARG A 33 -4.32 -14.34 -17.28
C ARG A 33 -4.02 -13.05 -18.04
N ARG A 34 -3.39 -12.07 -17.39
CA ARG A 34 -2.99 -10.79 -18.00
C ARG A 34 -2.06 -11.00 -19.19
N ALA A 35 -1.07 -11.89 -19.07
CA ALA A 35 -0.17 -12.22 -20.17
C ALA A 35 -0.89 -12.79 -21.39
N PHE A 36 -1.95 -13.58 -21.19
CA PHE A 36 -2.78 -14.09 -22.28
C PHE A 36 -3.72 -13.02 -22.86
N GLU A 37 -4.26 -12.16 -22.03
CA GLU A 37 -5.19 -11.09 -22.45
C GLU A 37 -4.47 -10.01 -23.25
N THR A 38 -3.27 -9.62 -22.84
CA THR A 38 -2.47 -8.55 -23.46
C THR A 38 -1.48 -9.05 -24.51
N GLY A 39 -1.14 -10.34 -24.50
CA GLY A 39 -0.06 -10.88 -25.32
C GLY A 39 1.36 -10.62 -24.78
N ASN A 40 1.49 -9.97 -23.64
CA ASN A 40 2.78 -9.68 -23.02
C ASN A 40 3.20 -10.80 -22.05
N PRO A 41 4.17 -11.67 -22.40
CA PRO A 41 4.59 -12.77 -21.54
C PRO A 41 5.30 -12.34 -20.27
N LEU A 42 5.80 -11.10 -20.17
CA LEU A 42 6.49 -10.59 -18.98
C LEU A 42 5.51 -10.43 -17.81
N LEU A 43 4.23 -10.19 -18.08
CA LEU A 43 3.20 -10.09 -17.06
C LEU A 43 2.94 -11.41 -16.30
N VAL A 44 3.47 -12.54 -16.75
CA VAL A 44 3.45 -13.78 -15.95
C VAL A 44 4.13 -13.57 -14.60
N ALA A 45 5.13 -12.69 -14.52
CA ALA A 45 5.81 -12.35 -13.29
C ALA A 45 4.89 -11.67 -12.26
N ASP A 46 3.85 -10.97 -12.68
CA ASP A 46 2.85 -10.37 -11.80
C ASP A 46 1.96 -11.40 -11.07
N GLY A 47 2.05 -12.67 -11.45
CA GLY A 47 1.49 -13.76 -10.66
C GLY A 47 2.20 -13.97 -9.33
N PHE A 48 3.45 -13.50 -9.19
CA PHE A 48 4.18 -13.52 -7.94
C PHE A 48 3.95 -12.19 -7.21
N PHE A 49 3.74 -12.26 -5.90
CA PHE A 49 3.51 -11.09 -5.07
C PHE A 49 4.12 -11.25 -3.68
N ILE A 50 4.42 -10.15 -3.03
CA ILE A 50 4.64 -10.07 -1.59
C ILE A 50 3.26 -9.89 -0.97
N ASN A 51 2.96 -10.66 0.06
CA ASN A 51 1.70 -10.55 0.79
C ASN A 51 1.87 -9.52 1.90
N ASP A 52 1.11 -8.48 1.83
CA ASP A 52 1.11 -7.33 2.72
C ASP A 52 0.18 -7.52 3.94
N PHE A 53 -0.72 -8.49 3.90
CA PHE A 53 -1.61 -8.79 5.01
C PHE A 53 -1.14 -9.97 5.85
N THR A 54 -1.40 -9.91 7.15
CA THR A 54 -1.20 -11.04 8.04
C THR A 54 -1.93 -12.27 7.53
N LEU A 55 -1.24 -13.40 7.48
CA LEU A 55 -1.86 -14.67 7.13
C LEU A 55 -2.81 -15.13 8.24
N PRO A 56 -3.96 -15.74 7.88
CA PRO A 56 -4.86 -16.28 8.88
C PRO A 56 -4.20 -17.40 9.68
N GLU A 57 -4.41 -17.42 10.99
CA GLU A 57 -3.94 -18.51 11.83
C GLU A 57 -4.72 -19.79 11.54
N PHE A 58 -3.99 -20.90 11.49
CA PHE A 58 -4.56 -22.23 11.40
C PHE A 58 -4.39 -22.95 12.75
N ARG A 59 -5.51 -23.38 13.33
CA ARG A 59 -5.53 -24.19 14.52
C ARG A 59 -6.40 -25.41 14.29
N ASP A 60 -5.88 -26.60 14.60
CA ASP A 60 -6.57 -27.87 14.43
C ASP A 60 -7.13 -28.12 13.00
N GLY A 61 -6.44 -27.59 11.99
CA GLY A 61 -6.83 -27.74 10.58
C GLY A 61 -7.92 -26.79 10.11
N ALA A 62 -8.31 -25.79 10.92
CA ALA A 62 -9.28 -24.79 10.58
C ALA A 62 -8.69 -23.37 10.70
N ILE A 63 -9.20 -22.45 9.88
CA ILE A 63 -8.88 -21.02 9.98
C ILE A 63 -9.53 -20.45 11.23
N VAL A 64 -8.75 -19.76 12.05
CA VAL A 64 -9.26 -19.03 13.21
C VAL A 64 -9.90 -17.73 12.73
N ALA A 65 -11.19 -17.56 12.98
CA ALA A 65 -11.92 -16.37 12.54
C ALA A 65 -11.38 -15.11 13.21
N GLY A 66 -11.21 -14.03 12.42
CA GLY A 66 -10.70 -12.74 12.89
C GLY A 66 -9.17 -12.66 12.98
N THR A 67 -8.44 -13.69 12.52
CA THR A 67 -7.00 -13.64 12.31
C THR A 67 -6.72 -13.52 10.80
N GLY A 68 -5.72 -12.75 10.43
CA GLY A 68 -5.37 -12.47 9.03
C GLY A 68 -6.13 -11.29 8.41
N GLY A 69 -5.60 -10.77 7.33
CA GLY A 69 -6.13 -9.62 6.61
C GLY A 69 -5.92 -8.28 7.34
N LEU A 70 -5.04 -8.24 8.34
CA LEU A 70 -4.57 -7.00 8.96
C LEU A 70 -3.26 -6.61 8.30
N GLU A 71 -3.16 -5.38 7.93
CA GLU A 71 -1.93 -4.75 7.47
C GLU A 71 -0.87 -4.81 8.58
N LYS A 72 0.36 -5.11 8.20
CA LYS A 72 1.46 -5.23 9.16
C LYS A 72 2.77 -4.87 8.46
N PRO A 73 3.59 -3.99 9.08
CA PRO A 73 4.88 -3.62 8.51
C PRO A 73 5.77 -4.85 8.24
N GLU A 74 6.42 -4.88 7.08
CA GLU A 74 7.35 -5.95 6.70
C GLU A 74 8.64 -5.94 7.50
N LEU A 75 9.06 -4.75 7.97
CA LEU A 75 10.25 -4.60 8.79
C LEU A 75 9.94 -3.73 10.00
N MET A 76 10.23 -4.24 11.17
CA MET A 76 10.11 -3.51 12.42
C MET A 76 11.42 -3.53 13.17
N PHE A 77 11.83 -2.37 13.67
CA PHE A 77 13.04 -2.21 14.50
C PHE A 77 12.67 -1.49 15.76
N ASP A 78 13.01 -2.10 16.89
CA ASP A 78 12.84 -1.53 18.22
C ASP A 78 14.17 -1.39 18.90
N PHE A 79 14.40 -0.25 19.49
CA PHE A 79 15.56 0.03 20.32
C PHE A 79 15.15 0.73 21.60
N ASN A 80 15.54 0.17 22.73
CA ASN A 80 15.26 0.73 24.04
C ASN A 80 16.53 0.86 24.84
N ILE A 81 16.70 1.98 25.52
CA ILE A 81 17.78 2.22 26.48
C ILE A 81 17.25 2.92 27.72
N GLY A 82 17.62 2.43 28.87
CA GLY A 82 17.16 2.99 30.12
C GLY A 82 18.19 2.96 31.24
N LEU A 83 17.89 3.76 32.24
CA LEU A 83 18.67 3.86 33.49
C LEU A 83 17.75 3.61 34.68
N ARG A 84 18.26 2.88 35.63
CA ARG A 84 17.65 2.65 36.95
C ARG A 84 18.51 3.17 38.06
N ALA A 85 17.88 3.83 39.02
CA ALA A 85 18.52 4.22 40.26
C ALA A 85 17.65 3.78 41.46
N GLY A 86 18.20 2.98 42.34
CA GLY A 86 17.46 2.43 43.45
C GLY A 86 18.24 2.38 44.74
N ILE A 87 17.51 2.29 45.86
CA ILE A 87 18.02 2.07 47.18
C ILE A 87 17.33 0.88 47.83
N GLY A 88 18.02 0.14 48.61
CA GLY A 88 17.43 -1.05 49.23
C GLY A 88 18.29 -1.67 50.34
N ILE A 89 17.86 -2.83 50.73
CA ILE A 89 18.56 -3.75 51.63
C ILE A 89 18.80 -5.07 50.87
N PRO A 90 19.65 -5.95 51.37
CA PRO A 90 19.87 -7.24 50.74
C PRO A 90 18.54 -7.95 50.44
N GLY A 91 18.27 -8.22 49.16
CA GLY A 91 17.08 -8.90 48.67
C GLY A 91 15.89 -7.99 48.29
N ILE A 92 15.91 -6.70 48.59
CA ILE A 92 14.84 -5.78 48.19
C ILE A 92 15.43 -4.43 47.81
N THR A 93 15.23 -4.02 46.55
CA THR A 93 15.60 -2.69 46.05
C THR A 93 14.38 -2.03 45.45
N VAL A 94 14.16 -0.76 45.74
CA VAL A 94 13.10 0.07 45.13
C VAL A 94 13.74 1.32 44.57
N GLY A 95 13.16 1.83 43.44
CA GLY A 95 13.77 2.98 42.82
C GLY A 95 12.94 3.54 41.67
N VAL A 96 13.59 4.41 40.94
CA VAL A 96 13.05 5.04 39.72
C VAL A 96 13.79 4.52 38.51
N GLN A 97 13.09 4.50 37.37
CA GLN A 97 13.68 4.18 36.08
C GLN A 97 13.22 5.21 35.03
N GLY A 98 14.10 5.46 34.09
CA GLY A 98 13.77 6.21 32.89
C GLY A 98 14.25 5.43 31.68
N GLU A 99 13.46 5.42 30.63
CA GLU A 99 13.71 4.69 29.38
C GLU A 99 13.40 5.59 28.20
N ILE A 100 14.17 5.43 27.13
CA ILE A 100 13.89 5.98 25.82
C ILE A 100 13.78 4.80 24.88
N GLY A 101 12.62 4.70 24.21
CA GLY A 101 12.35 3.78 23.13
C GLY A 101 12.37 4.49 21.78
N VAL A 102 12.87 3.82 20.76
CA VAL A 102 12.79 4.24 19.36
C VAL A 102 12.28 3.05 18.57
N GLY A 103 11.19 3.26 17.83
CA GLY A 103 10.61 2.32 16.87
C GLY A 103 10.78 2.83 15.46
N VAL A 104 11.04 1.93 14.54
CA VAL A 104 11.01 2.19 13.10
C VAL A 104 10.25 1.05 12.46
N ASP A 105 9.11 1.38 11.87
CA ASP A 105 8.29 0.46 11.10
C ASP A 105 8.39 0.83 9.62
N VAL A 106 8.64 -0.17 8.78
CA VAL A 106 8.72 -0.02 7.33
C VAL A 106 7.69 -0.96 6.73
N ASP A 107 6.70 -0.38 6.09
CA ASP A 107 5.57 -1.01 5.48
C ASP A 107 5.63 -0.80 3.97
N LEU A 108 5.69 -1.90 3.20
CA LEU A 108 5.78 -1.80 1.75
C LEU A 108 4.47 -1.28 1.18
N ASN A 109 4.58 -0.32 0.27
CA ASN A 109 3.41 0.31 -0.31
C ASN A 109 2.72 -0.61 -1.31
N ASP A 110 1.50 -1.04 -0.99
CA ASP A 110 0.58 -1.71 -1.91
C ASP A 110 -0.26 -0.66 -2.64
N LEU A 111 -0.15 -0.62 -3.96
CA LEU A 111 -0.99 0.29 -4.75
C LEU A 111 -2.45 -0.12 -4.64
N GLU A 112 -3.25 0.78 -4.10
CA GLU A 112 -4.68 0.55 -4.00
C GLU A 112 -5.33 0.29 -5.36
N THR A 113 -6.06 -0.79 -5.46
CA THR A 113 -6.86 -1.16 -6.61
C THR A 113 -8.28 -0.59 -6.53
N TYR A 114 -8.93 -0.45 -7.67
CA TYR A 114 -10.28 0.09 -7.74
C TYR A 114 -11.32 -1.03 -7.72
N THR A 115 -12.29 -0.91 -6.82
CA THR A 115 -13.53 -1.68 -6.87
C THR A 115 -14.63 -0.82 -7.47
N ILE A 116 -15.15 -1.23 -8.63
CA ILE A 116 -16.10 -0.47 -9.43
C ILE A 116 -17.47 -1.13 -9.38
N VAL A 117 -18.45 -0.43 -8.81
CA VAL A 117 -19.84 -0.89 -8.74
C VAL A 117 -20.64 -0.26 -9.88
N ARG A 118 -21.34 -1.10 -10.65
CA ARG A 118 -22.18 -0.66 -11.77
C ARG A 118 -23.64 -1.01 -11.52
N ASP A 119 -24.52 -0.19 -12.05
CA ASP A 119 -25.96 -0.51 -12.11
C ASP A 119 -26.27 -1.45 -13.29
N LYS A 120 -27.57 -1.76 -13.44
CA LYS A 120 -28.07 -2.61 -14.53
C LYS A 120 -27.87 -2.02 -15.94
N ASP A 121 -27.68 -0.72 -16.04
CA ASP A 121 -27.48 0.03 -17.29
C ASP A 121 -25.98 0.24 -17.56
N GLY A 122 -25.09 -0.33 -16.73
CA GLY A 122 -23.63 -0.27 -16.83
C GLY A 122 -23.01 1.04 -16.30
N GLN A 123 -23.83 1.93 -15.72
CA GLN A 123 -23.32 3.17 -15.15
C GLN A 123 -22.57 2.89 -13.84
N ILE A 124 -21.48 3.59 -13.60
CA ILE A 124 -20.73 3.51 -12.35
C ILE A 124 -21.53 4.22 -11.26
N THR A 125 -21.86 3.51 -10.21
CA THR A 125 -22.62 4.00 -9.05
C THR A 125 -21.80 4.09 -7.78
N GLY A 126 -20.63 3.49 -7.79
CA GLY A 126 -19.67 3.56 -6.68
C GLY A 126 -18.29 3.15 -7.12
N VAL A 127 -17.31 3.84 -6.59
CA VAL A 127 -15.89 3.51 -6.74
C VAL A 127 -15.26 3.59 -5.37
N SER A 128 -14.51 2.57 -5.01
CA SER A 128 -13.68 2.58 -3.81
C SER A 128 -12.29 2.12 -4.17
N ARG A 129 -11.29 2.68 -3.50
CA ARG A 129 -9.90 2.22 -3.56
C ARG A 129 -9.59 1.47 -2.28
N ALA A 130 -8.86 0.40 -2.39
CA ALA A 130 -8.34 -0.35 -1.27
C ALA A 130 -7.15 -1.18 -1.73
N SER A 131 -6.19 -1.38 -0.84
CA SER A 131 -5.14 -2.37 -0.99
C SER A 131 -5.75 -3.75 -1.24
N ASP A 132 -5.19 -4.52 -2.14
CA ASP A 132 -5.55 -5.93 -2.33
C ASP A 132 -4.68 -6.87 -1.48
N GLY A 133 -3.77 -6.29 -0.68
CA GLY A 133 -2.82 -7.00 0.17
C GLY A 133 -1.75 -7.75 -0.59
N ARG A 134 -1.42 -7.31 -1.80
CA ARG A 134 -0.49 -8.01 -2.69
C ARG A 134 0.34 -7.05 -3.50
N ILE A 135 1.57 -6.88 -3.11
CA ILE A 135 2.53 -6.03 -3.81
C ILE A 135 3.14 -6.82 -4.98
N ARG A 136 2.81 -6.41 -6.20
CA ARG A 136 3.22 -7.08 -7.43
C ARG A 136 4.43 -6.41 -8.08
N GLY A 137 5.11 -7.16 -8.93
CA GLY A 137 6.28 -6.64 -9.65
C GLY A 137 6.00 -5.38 -10.48
N SER A 138 4.84 -5.31 -11.13
CA SER A 138 4.41 -4.12 -11.89
C SER A 138 4.18 -2.91 -10.99
N GLU A 139 3.63 -3.11 -9.80
CA GLU A 139 3.42 -2.05 -8.80
C GLU A 139 4.74 -1.50 -8.29
N VAL A 140 5.65 -2.40 -7.89
CA VAL A 140 7.00 -2.00 -7.47
C VAL A 140 7.70 -1.15 -8.54
N LEU A 141 7.63 -1.57 -9.81
CA LEU A 141 8.25 -0.80 -10.90
C LEU A 141 7.56 0.55 -11.10
N SER A 142 6.23 0.60 -11.06
CA SER A 142 5.47 1.84 -11.22
C SER A 142 5.80 2.85 -10.11
N MET A 143 5.94 2.38 -8.88
CA MET A 143 6.26 3.22 -7.73
C MET A 143 7.72 3.67 -7.73
N LEU A 144 8.64 2.77 -8.08
CA LEU A 144 10.08 3.06 -8.06
C LEU A 144 10.46 4.26 -8.96
N PHE A 145 9.74 4.42 -10.06
CA PHE A 145 9.96 5.50 -11.04
C PHE A 145 8.90 6.61 -10.99
N TYR A 146 8.11 6.67 -9.93
CA TYR A 146 7.12 7.71 -9.76
C TYR A 146 7.75 9.08 -9.46
N ASP A 147 7.33 10.12 -10.21
CA ASP A 147 7.57 11.53 -9.90
C ASP A 147 6.27 12.31 -10.07
N GLU A 148 5.80 12.96 -9.02
CA GLU A 148 4.51 13.66 -8.97
C GLU A 148 4.38 14.70 -10.09
N GLY A 149 3.38 14.50 -10.96
CA GLY A 149 3.02 15.45 -12.03
C GLY A 149 4.00 15.48 -13.21
N LYS A 150 4.93 14.53 -13.32
CA LYS A 150 5.87 14.42 -14.43
C LYS A 150 5.87 13.02 -15.02
N ALA A 151 6.47 12.92 -16.23
CA ALA A 151 6.84 11.61 -16.76
C ALA A 151 7.72 10.86 -15.75
N PRO A 152 7.62 9.51 -15.68
CA PRO A 152 8.44 8.73 -14.77
C PRO A 152 9.90 9.16 -14.83
N ASP A 153 10.50 9.41 -13.68
CA ASP A 153 11.90 9.81 -13.62
C ASP A 153 12.77 8.63 -14.09
N LEU A 154 13.88 8.96 -14.73
CA LEU A 154 14.88 7.95 -15.09
C LEU A 154 15.66 7.44 -13.88
N LEU A 155 15.55 8.10 -12.73
CA LEU A 155 16.22 7.72 -11.49
C LEU A 155 15.22 7.08 -10.53
N PRO A 156 15.47 5.82 -10.10
CA PRO A 156 14.59 5.15 -9.15
C PRO A 156 14.61 5.86 -7.79
N ASN A 157 13.44 6.06 -7.21
CA ASN A 157 13.29 6.55 -5.85
C ASN A 157 12.76 5.44 -4.93
N PRO A 158 13.62 4.77 -4.16
CA PRO A 158 13.21 3.67 -3.29
C PRO A 158 12.28 4.11 -2.14
N LEU A 159 12.25 5.39 -1.78
CA LEU A 159 11.34 5.90 -0.76
C LEU A 159 9.86 5.87 -1.18
N ASN A 160 9.61 5.73 -2.48
CA ASN A 160 8.24 5.55 -2.97
C ASN A 160 7.69 4.13 -2.74
N LEU A 161 8.55 3.19 -2.35
CA LEU A 161 8.16 1.79 -2.18
C LEU A 161 7.64 1.46 -0.79
N ALA A 162 7.82 2.36 0.20
CA ALA A 162 7.44 2.04 1.56
C ALA A 162 6.96 3.26 2.34
N ASN A 163 6.01 3.02 3.20
CA ASN A 163 5.65 3.89 4.31
C ASN A 163 6.65 3.64 5.45
N ILE A 164 7.11 4.69 6.10
CA ILE A 164 8.08 4.58 7.19
C ILE A 164 7.53 5.36 8.37
N ASP A 165 7.27 4.66 9.46
CA ASP A 165 6.88 5.24 10.72
C ASP A 165 8.06 5.25 11.68
N LEU A 166 8.37 6.41 12.20
CA LEU A 166 9.42 6.63 13.17
C LEU A 166 8.83 7.16 14.46
N THR A 167 8.93 6.38 15.52
CA THR A 167 8.46 6.74 16.85
C THR A 167 9.63 6.87 17.84
N ALA A 168 9.52 7.79 18.76
CA ALA A 168 10.41 7.83 19.92
C ALA A 168 9.63 8.26 21.14
N ASP A 169 9.73 7.47 22.18
CA ASP A 169 9.05 7.65 23.45
C ASP A 169 10.02 7.72 24.62
N ALA A 170 9.65 8.50 25.62
CA ALA A 170 10.34 8.50 26.91
C ALA A 170 9.38 8.07 28.00
N THR A 171 9.79 7.07 28.76
CA THR A 171 9.03 6.55 29.88
C THR A 171 9.77 6.82 31.20
N LEU A 172 9.03 7.28 32.18
CA LEU A 172 9.51 7.39 33.55
C LEU A 172 8.66 6.51 34.47
N GLY A 173 9.29 5.65 35.21
CA GLY A 173 8.61 4.70 36.08
C GLY A 173 9.29 4.48 37.42
N VAL A 174 8.69 3.61 38.20
CA VAL A 174 9.24 3.09 39.45
C VAL A 174 9.40 1.57 39.32
N PHE A 175 10.39 1.05 40.05
CA PHE A 175 10.58 -0.38 40.09
C PHE A 175 10.78 -0.87 41.52
N ALA A 176 10.44 -2.14 41.75
CA ALA A 176 10.79 -2.90 42.93
C ALA A 176 11.42 -4.22 42.50
N LYS A 177 12.67 -4.42 42.88
CA LYS A 177 13.41 -5.67 42.64
C LYS A 177 13.43 -6.48 43.91
N ILE A 178 12.94 -7.71 43.84
CA ILE A 178 12.90 -8.64 44.98
C ILE A 178 13.72 -9.86 44.57
N GLY A 179 14.70 -10.21 45.41
CA GLY A 179 15.56 -11.34 45.08
C GLY A 179 16.18 -12.01 46.29
N LEU A 180 16.41 -13.31 46.18
CA LEU A 180 17.13 -14.13 47.14
C LEU A 180 18.26 -14.87 46.40
N GLY A 181 19.49 -14.48 46.72
CA GLY A 181 20.67 -15.06 46.06
C GLY A 181 20.74 -14.71 44.59
N PHE A 182 20.68 -15.71 43.71
CA PHE A 182 20.74 -15.57 42.25
C PHE A 182 19.36 -15.56 41.58
N ILE A 183 18.29 -15.62 42.34
CA ILE A 183 16.91 -15.52 41.82
C ILE A 183 16.39 -14.13 42.19
N SER A 184 16.01 -13.36 41.15
CA SER A 184 15.37 -12.05 41.36
C SER A 184 14.27 -11.83 40.37
N THR A 185 13.23 -11.12 40.77
CA THR A 185 12.17 -10.58 39.93
C THR A 185 12.10 -9.08 40.10
N THR A 186 11.76 -8.38 39.03
CA THR A 186 11.55 -6.93 39.03
C THR A 186 10.09 -6.66 38.70
N LEU A 187 9.45 -5.86 39.52
CA LEU A 187 8.12 -5.31 39.29
C LEU A 187 8.30 -3.87 38.84
N GLU A 188 7.69 -3.49 37.76
CA GLU A 188 7.81 -2.16 37.15
C GLU A 188 6.42 -1.55 37.00
N TYR A 189 6.37 -0.24 37.20
CA TYR A 189 5.17 0.55 37.02
C TYR A 189 5.52 1.90 36.39
N ASP A 190 4.97 2.14 35.19
CA ASP A 190 5.18 3.37 34.47
C ASP A 190 4.30 4.48 35.05
N LEU A 191 4.91 5.61 35.35
CA LEU A 191 4.24 6.80 35.86
C LEU A 191 3.88 7.78 34.74
N PHE A 192 4.77 7.93 33.77
CA PHE A 192 4.63 8.81 32.63
C PHE A 192 5.20 8.13 31.38
N ASN A 193 4.48 8.29 30.27
CA ASN A 193 4.99 8.04 28.95
C ASN A 193 4.75 9.32 28.12
N VAL A 194 5.77 9.77 27.40
CA VAL A 194 5.73 10.96 26.56
C VAL A 194 6.32 10.61 25.21
N THR A 195 5.54 10.78 24.18
CA THR A 195 6.02 10.69 22.80
C THR A 195 6.89 11.91 22.49
N LEU A 196 8.14 11.66 22.17
CA LEU A 196 9.15 12.67 21.82
C LEU A 196 9.15 12.95 20.32
N LEU A 197 8.90 11.93 19.52
CA LEU A 197 8.85 11.98 18.08
C LEU A 197 7.79 10.99 17.60
N ASP A 198 7.01 11.45 16.65
CA ASP A 198 6.05 10.67 15.88
C ASP A 198 6.08 11.26 14.46
N ALA A 199 6.71 10.58 13.55
CA ALA A 199 6.95 11.05 12.20
C ALA A 199 6.70 9.93 11.20
N GLU A 200 5.85 10.24 10.22
CA GLU A 200 5.47 9.35 9.15
C GLU A 200 6.05 9.87 7.83
N LEU A 201 6.64 8.98 7.06
CA LEU A 201 6.95 9.18 5.66
C LEU A 201 6.06 8.25 4.86
N ASN A 202 5.04 8.82 4.21
CA ASN A 202 4.10 8.07 3.40
C ASN A 202 4.58 7.99 1.96
N ALA A 203 4.62 6.78 1.42
CA ALA A 203 4.81 6.57 0.00
C ALA A 203 3.64 7.17 -0.79
N PRO A 204 3.88 7.66 -2.01
CA PRO A 204 2.82 8.19 -2.84
C PRO A 204 1.85 7.08 -3.27
N ASN A 205 0.56 7.40 -3.32
CA ASN A 205 -0.48 6.54 -3.87
C ASN A 205 -1.11 7.23 -5.09
N PRO A 206 -0.45 7.17 -6.26
CA PRO A 206 -0.85 7.92 -7.43
C PRO A 206 -2.17 7.44 -8.02
N GLU A 207 -2.90 8.39 -8.63
CA GLU A 207 -4.03 8.06 -9.48
C GLU A 207 -3.56 7.74 -10.90
N PRO A 208 -4.15 6.74 -11.58
CA PRO A 208 -3.77 6.40 -12.94
C PRO A 208 -4.14 7.53 -13.91
N ILE A 209 -3.20 7.89 -14.78
CA ILE A 209 -3.45 8.85 -15.85
C ILE A 209 -3.79 8.06 -17.12
N LEU A 210 -5.10 7.99 -17.44
CA LEU A 210 -5.63 7.22 -18.56
C LEU A 210 -5.85 8.05 -19.82
N GLY A 211 -5.75 9.36 -19.72
CA GLY A 211 -5.99 10.26 -20.84
C GLY A 211 -5.68 11.71 -20.48
N ARG A 212 -5.79 12.59 -21.46
CA ARG A 212 -5.58 14.02 -21.33
C ARG A 212 -6.73 14.81 -21.94
N MET A 213 -7.06 15.93 -21.32
CA MET A 213 -8.00 16.90 -21.88
C MET A 213 -7.27 17.89 -22.79
N ASP A 214 -7.82 18.12 -23.98
CA ASP A 214 -7.44 19.23 -24.84
C ASP A 214 -8.72 20.02 -25.18
N GLY A 215 -8.87 21.16 -24.51
CA GLY A 215 -10.14 21.86 -24.47
C GLY A 215 -11.23 21.03 -23.81
N ASP A 216 -12.24 20.63 -24.59
CA ASP A 216 -13.37 19.78 -24.17
C ASP A 216 -13.32 18.38 -24.79
N THR A 217 -12.21 18.03 -25.40
CA THR A 217 -11.96 16.70 -25.99
C THR A 217 -11.06 15.88 -25.07
N LEU A 218 -11.52 14.70 -24.71
CA LEU A 218 -10.73 13.73 -23.98
C LEU A 218 -9.99 12.82 -24.98
N TYR A 219 -8.68 12.87 -24.96
CA TYR A 219 -7.81 11.94 -25.67
C TYR A 219 -7.37 10.86 -24.70
N LEU A 220 -7.68 9.60 -24.98
CA LEU A 220 -7.20 8.49 -24.15
C LEU A 220 -5.77 8.13 -24.53
N ASN A 221 -4.98 7.78 -23.53
CA ASN A 221 -3.60 7.36 -23.69
C ASN A 221 -3.56 5.87 -24.06
N THR A 222 -3.95 5.53 -25.28
CA THR A 222 -4.03 4.20 -25.87
C THR A 222 -3.16 4.11 -27.12
N GLY A 223 -2.81 2.92 -27.57
CA GLY A 223 -2.05 2.70 -28.77
C GLY A 223 -0.73 3.47 -28.77
N PRO A 224 -0.49 4.33 -29.79
CA PRO A 224 0.76 5.09 -29.88
C PRO A 224 0.99 6.07 -28.72
N TYR A 225 -0.04 6.34 -27.91
CA TYR A 225 0.03 7.18 -26.72
C TYR A 225 0.06 6.36 -25.42
N ALA A 226 0.18 5.04 -25.50
CA ALA A 226 0.27 4.16 -24.34
C ALA A 226 1.39 4.55 -23.39
N ALA A 227 2.53 5.02 -23.93
CA ALA A 227 3.67 5.52 -23.14
C ALA A 227 3.34 6.74 -22.26
N ASP A 228 2.23 7.45 -22.53
CA ASP A 228 1.75 8.56 -21.73
C ASP A 228 0.82 8.14 -20.59
N ARG A 229 0.62 6.83 -20.40
CA ARG A 229 -0.05 6.29 -19.21
C ARG A 229 0.93 6.25 -18.06
N TYR A 230 0.47 6.67 -16.90
CA TYR A 230 1.26 6.61 -15.67
C TYR A 230 0.56 5.73 -14.66
N TYR A 231 1.37 5.00 -13.89
CA TYR A 231 0.95 4.11 -12.78
C TYR A 231 0.15 2.88 -13.21
N ILE A 232 0.24 2.53 -14.47
CA ILE A 232 -0.32 1.32 -15.06
C ILE A 232 0.59 0.85 -16.20
N ASP A 233 0.23 -0.31 -16.80
CA ASP A 233 0.86 -0.78 -18.03
C ASP A 233 0.86 0.31 -19.11
N ASN A 234 2.04 0.69 -19.60
CA ASN A 234 2.27 1.73 -20.60
C ASN A 234 2.71 1.18 -21.95
N GLU A 235 2.58 -0.12 -22.18
CA GLU A 235 2.86 -0.76 -23.45
C GLU A 235 1.60 -0.76 -24.35
N ASP A 236 1.80 -0.61 -25.66
CA ASP A 236 0.77 -0.75 -26.68
C ASP A 236 0.51 -2.26 -26.92
N ASN A 237 -0.44 -2.80 -26.20
CA ASN A 237 -0.85 -4.20 -26.22
C ASN A 237 -2.38 -4.28 -26.35
N GLY A 238 -2.93 -5.51 -26.27
CA GLY A 238 -4.38 -5.67 -26.21
C GLY A 238 -4.99 -5.01 -24.97
N GLU A 239 -5.71 -3.92 -25.19
CA GLU A 239 -6.27 -3.05 -24.15
C GLU A 239 -7.76 -3.29 -23.97
N ARG A 240 -8.21 -3.24 -22.72
CA ARG A 240 -9.63 -3.33 -22.39
C ARG A 240 -10.12 -2.04 -21.78
N ILE A 241 -10.96 -1.32 -22.52
CA ILE A 241 -11.45 0.00 -22.13
C ILE A 241 -12.97 -0.02 -22.00
N THR A 242 -13.46 0.47 -20.87
CA THR A 242 -14.89 0.72 -20.68
C THR A 242 -15.10 2.21 -20.45
N LEU A 243 -16.01 2.79 -21.23
CA LEU A 243 -16.46 4.18 -21.07
C LEU A 243 -17.91 4.20 -20.61
N SER A 244 -18.19 4.99 -19.59
CA SER A 244 -19.56 5.21 -19.13
C SER A 244 -19.73 6.67 -18.69
N GLY A 245 -20.97 7.10 -18.51
CA GLY A 245 -21.27 8.44 -18.04
C GLY A 245 -22.25 9.20 -18.91
N LYS A 246 -22.52 10.44 -18.54
CA LYS A 246 -23.49 11.32 -19.20
C LYS A 246 -23.23 12.78 -18.86
N GLY A 247 -23.76 13.69 -19.70
CA GLY A 247 -23.75 15.12 -19.41
C GLY A 247 -22.35 15.71 -19.31
N GLY A 248 -21.42 15.22 -20.12
CA GLY A 248 -20.04 15.70 -20.13
C GLY A 248 -19.16 15.12 -19.00
N THR A 249 -19.66 14.15 -18.23
CA THR A 249 -18.83 13.33 -17.32
C THR A 249 -18.54 12.00 -18.00
N VAL A 250 -17.28 11.63 -18.08
CA VAL A 250 -16.82 10.35 -18.64
C VAL A 250 -16.00 9.60 -17.59
N ASP A 251 -16.49 8.43 -17.23
CA ASP A 251 -15.78 7.45 -16.42
C ASP A 251 -15.00 6.53 -17.36
N VAL A 252 -13.70 6.44 -17.15
CA VAL A 252 -12.79 5.59 -17.89
C VAL A 252 -12.33 4.46 -17.00
N VAL A 253 -12.55 3.23 -17.44
CA VAL A 253 -12.02 2.03 -16.77
C VAL A 253 -11.09 1.33 -17.74
N PHE A 254 -9.87 1.08 -17.30
CA PHE A 254 -8.84 0.41 -18.07
C PHE A 254 -8.51 -0.95 -17.43
N ASN A 255 -8.51 -2.00 -18.24
CA ASN A 255 -8.24 -3.39 -17.85
C ASN A 255 -9.07 -3.89 -16.64
N ASP A 256 -10.31 -3.38 -16.52
CA ASP A 256 -11.26 -3.68 -15.43
C ASP A 256 -10.75 -3.34 -14.00
N THR A 257 -9.58 -2.71 -13.89
CA THR A 257 -8.87 -2.48 -12.62
C THR A 257 -8.64 -1.00 -12.31
N TYR A 258 -8.29 -0.21 -13.32
CA TYR A 258 -7.93 1.19 -13.14
C TYR A 258 -9.09 2.11 -13.52
N TYR A 259 -9.28 3.17 -12.77
CA TYR A 259 -10.39 4.09 -12.94
C TYR A 259 -9.95 5.55 -12.87
N THR A 260 -10.46 6.35 -13.79
CA THR A 260 -10.34 7.82 -13.72
C THR A 260 -11.62 8.45 -14.26
N GLN A 261 -12.05 9.55 -13.65
CA GLN A 261 -13.21 10.32 -14.10
C GLN A 261 -12.77 11.65 -14.70
N TYR A 262 -13.32 11.98 -15.86
CA TYR A 262 -13.12 13.26 -16.54
C TYR A 262 -14.45 14.01 -16.61
N THR A 263 -14.39 15.34 -16.44
CA THR A 263 -15.56 16.22 -16.50
C THR A 263 -15.37 17.31 -17.56
N GLY A 264 -16.47 17.83 -18.08
CA GLY A 264 -16.43 18.83 -19.15
C GLY A 264 -16.09 18.26 -20.53
N VAL A 265 -16.32 16.96 -20.72
CA VAL A 265 -15.99 16.22 -21.94
C VAL A 265 -17.13 16.36 -22.93
N ASN A 266 -16.84 16.92 -24.12
CA ASN A 266 -17.79 16.97 -25.25
C ASN A 266 -17.49 15.91 -26.34
N SER A 267 -16.29 15.34 -26.33
CA SER A 267 -15.94 14.23 -27.24
C SER A 267 -14.81 13.40 -26.67
N VAL A 268 -14.74 12.13 -27.06
CA VAL A 268 -13.66 11.21 -26.71
C VAL A 268 -12.97 10.71 -27.98
N VAL A 269 -11.64 10.68 -27.96
CA VAL A 269 -10.80 10.19 -29.06
C VAL A 269 -9.88 9.08 -28.54
N LEU A 270 -9.86 7.95 -29.25
CA LEU A 270 -9.00 6.80 -28.99
C LEU A 270 -8.31 6.36 -30.28
N GLU A 271 -7.01 6.08 -30.18
CA GLU A 271 -6.22 5.30 -31.12
C GLU A 271 -5.73 4.06 -30.40
N MET A 272 -6.26 2.87 -30.71
CA MET A 272 -6.06 1.66 -29.88
C MET A 272 -4.77 0.89 -30.23
N GLY A 273 -4.17 1.18 -31.42
CA GLY A 273 -2.81 0.73 -31.74
C GLY A 273 -2.66 -0.72 -32.15
N GLU A 274 -1.73 -1.42 -31.51
CA GLU A 274 -1.44 -2.82 -31.75
C GLU A 274 -2.09 -3.71 -30.70
N GLY A 275 -2.57 -4.88 -31.10
CA GLY A 275 -3.13 -5.83 -30.14
C GLY A 275 -4.52 -6.29 -30.50
N ASN A 276 -5.17 -6.98 -29.56
CA ASN A 276 -6.58 -7.37 -29.71
C ASN A 276 -7.38 -6.55 -28.69
N ASP A 277 -7.88 -5.43 -29.13
CA ASP A 277 -8.45 -4.41 -28.28
C ASP A 277 -9.94 -4.58 -28.05
N TRP A 278 -10.40 -4.12 -26.90
CA TRP A 278 -11.80 -4.17 -26.55
C TRP A 278 -12.28 -2.85 -25.97
N LEU A 279 -13.19 -2.19 -26.68
CA LEU A 279 -13.85 -0.97 -26.25
C LEU A 279 -15.32 -1.23 -25.97
N ASP A 280 -15.78 -0.92 -24.76
CA ASP A 280 -17.21 -0.84 -24.43
C ASP A 280 -17.60 0.57 -24.03
N ALA A 281 -18.23 1.29 -24.92
CA ALA A 281 -18.82 2.61 -24.69
C ALA A 281 -20.35 2.57 -24.72
N ALA A 282 -20.95 1.40 -24.53
CA ALA A 282 -22.41 1.24 -24.60
C ALA A 282 -23.15 2.04 -23.51
N SER A 283 -22.50 2.34 -22.41
CA SER A 283 -23.03 3.09 -21.29
C SER A 283 -22.57 4.56 -21.26
N LEU A 284 -21.94 5.05 -22.33
CA LEU A 284 -21.61 6.47 -22.48
C LEU A 284 -22.74 7.17 -23.26
N TYR A 285 -23.36 8.17 -22.65
CA TYR A 285 -24.48 8.92 -23.24
C TYR A 285 -24.07 10.36 -23.53
N ASP A 286 -24.56 10.90 -24.64
CA ASP A 286 -24.44 12.31 -25.05
C ASP A 286 -22.98 12.80 -25.31
N VAL A 287 -22.02 11.88 -25.39
CA VAL A 287 -20.62 12.18 -25.72
C VAL A 287 -20.21 11.31 -26.91
N PRO A 288 -19.92 11.90 -28.07
CA PRO A 288 -19.44 11.16 -29.22
C PRO A 288 -18.06 10.56 -29.00
N VAL A 289 -17.83 9.36 -29.52
CA VAL A 289 -16.58 8.63 -29.47
C VAL A 289 -16.01 8.47 -30.85
N TRP A 290 -14.79 8.88 -31.09
CA TRP A 290 -13.99 8.60 -32.24
C TRP A 290 -12.96 7.53 -31.89
N VAL A 291 -12.94 6.44 -32.65
CA VAL A 291 -12.05 5.32 -32.40
C VAL A 291 -11.37 4.89 -33.71
N ASP A 292 -10.04 4.79 -33.65
CA ASP A 292 -9.23 4.03 -34.57
C ASP A 292 -8.77 2.76 -33.83
N THR A 293 -9.16 1.60 -34.29
CA THR A 293 -8.89 0.34 -33.60
C THR A 293 -7.49 -0.20 -33.88
N GLY A 294 -6.79 0.38 -34.88
CA GLY A 294 -5.43 -0.06 -35.19
C GLY A 294 -5.33 -1.44 -35.83
N THR A 295 -4.42 -2.26 -35.35
CA THR A 295 -4.11 -3.58 -35.89
C THR A 295 -4.41 -4.69 -34.90
N GLY A 296 -5.12 -5.72 -35.33
CA GLY A 296 -5.48 -6.88 -34.50
C GLY A 296 -6.89 -7.36 -34.74
N ASN A 297 -7.41 -8.11 -33.77
CA ASN A 297 -8.80 -8.56 -33.77
C ASN A 297 -9.58 -7.79 -32.68
N ASP A 298 -10.09 -6.64 -33.08
CA ASP A 298 -10.65 -5.67 -32.15
C ASP A 298 -12.16 -5.83 -31.99
N THR A 299 -12.66 -5.45 -30.84
CA THR A 299 -14.07 -5.45 -30.51
C THR A 299 -14.50 -4.08 -30.03
N VAL A 300 -15.45 -3.45 -30.72
CA VAL A 300 -15.99 -2.15 -30.31
C VAL A 300 -17.49 -2.25 -30.10
N LYS A 301 -17.94 -1.84 -28.93
CA LYS A 301 -19.35 -1.67 -28.58
C LYS A 301 -19.63 -0.19 -28.33
N LEU A 302 -20.43 0.41 -29.14
CA LEU A 302 -20.85 1.80 -28.99
C LEU A 302 -22.28 1.86 -28.45
N GLY A 303 -22.54 2.86 -27.62
CA GLY A 303 -23.88 3.19 -27.16
C GLY A 303 -24.74 3.72 -28.31
N ARG A 304 -26.06 3.71 -28.11
CA ARG A 304 -26.96 4.47 -29.01
C ARG A 304 -26.74 5.95 -28.70
N ALA A 305 -26.36 6.72 -29.71
CA ALA A 305 -26.46 8.16 -29.63
C ALA A 305 -27.88 8.51 -29.15
N GLY A 306 -28.02 9.17 -28.02
CA GLY A 306 -29.32 9.61 -27.54
C GLY A 306 -29.96 10.50 -28.60
N GLY A 307 -31.11 10.09 -29.12
CA GLY A 307 -31.92 10.89 -30.04
C GLY A 307 -32.73 11.92 -29.27
#